data_33c93ed8bed3385a87125b716013b656
#
_entry.id   33c93ed8bed3385a87125b716013b656
#
_cell.length_a   1.000
_cell.length_b   1.000
_cell.length_c   1.000
_cell.angle_alpha   90.00
_cell.angle_beta   90.00
_cell.angle_gamma   90.00
#
_symmetry.space_group_name_H-M   'P 1'
#
loop_
_entity.id
_entity.type
_entity.pdbx_description
1 polymer ?
#
loop_
_entity_poly.entity_id
_entity_poly.type
_entity_poly.pdbx_seq_one_letter_code
_entity_poly.pdbx_strand_id
1 'polypeptide(L)'
;MRISVLQLGVVSLLIFLICSCFIGAYSSKSDEAYVTLLYGDEFLLGVRVLGKSIRDTGSTKDMVVLVSDGVSEYAKQLLKADGWLVEKISLLANPNQVRPRRFWGVYTKLKVFNMTSYKKVVYLDADTIVVKSIEDLFKCGKFCANLKHSERLNSGVMVVEPSGKVFNDMMSKVTTLPSYTGGDQGFLNSYYVGFANAHVYEPNLPSDVLNSRKVPEMERLSTLYNADVGLYLLANKWMVDEKELRVIHYTLGPLKPWDWWTSWLLKPVDVWQNVRVQLQESLPGTGGGKNSRDELLVKFLYLLPLLLIAFCYYRSFLQTQSLWHHIRQMYYRVRGGVLAYASVPPSASSSTQQSPNGLQLKVPAYLGAISICVCFAAALVSLGLPLLIIPRQVMPWTGLFLMYEWTFTLFFLLFGSYLHLVYQWGRIAANQSAQFLAHPVALDYEPGKGHQRQQSCCDAAAWYYGLGMAFLAIAAPALPGIFGVTSLFLRLGLMVVGGLILASFMTYASEHLSIRSFGRGYEERNTPRSRSICFLC
;
A
#
# COMPACT_ATOMS: atom_id res chain seq x y z
N MET A 1 24.44 -5.07 -60.07
CA MET A 1 24.53 -6.26 -59.21
C MET A 1 23.31 -7.13 -59.53
N ARG A 2 23.48 -8.20 -60.37
CA ARG A 2 22.36 -9.07 -60.79
C ARG A 2 22.17 -10.16 -59.73
N ILE A 3 21.10 -10.07 -58.95
CA ILE A 3 20.69 -11.14 -58.04
C ILE A 3 20.23 -12.30 -58.93
N SER A 4 20.85 -13.47 -58.78
CA SER A 4 20.50 -14.64 -59.60
C SER A 4 19.10 -15.15 -59.22
N VAL A 5 18.37 -15.66 -60.21
CA VAL A 5 17.03 -16.26 -60.02
C VAL A 5 17.01 -17.34 -58.92
N LEU A 6 18.16 -18.02 -58.72
CA LEU A 6 18.36 -19.00 -57.68
C LEU A 6 18.33 -18.39 -56.26
N GLN A 7 18.86 -17.16 -56.06
CA GLN A 7 18.83 -16.48 -54.77
C GLN A 7 17.43 -15.96 -54.43
N LEU A 8 16.66 -15.54 -55.45
CA LEU A 8 15.24 -15.15 -55.23
C LEU A 8 14.39 -16.38 -54.82
N GLY A 9 14.64 -17.56 -55.43
CA GLY A 9 13.96 -18.80 -55.10
C GLY A 9 14.23 -19.28 -53.66
N VAL A 10 15.48 -19.16 -53.20
CA VAL A 10 15.87 -19.53 -51.82
C VAL A 10 15.25 -18.57 -50.79
N VAL A 11 15.24 -17.26 -51.08
CA VAL A 11 14.61 -16.28 -50.18
C VAL A 11 13.08 -16.47 -50.11
N SER A 12 12.41 -16.75 -51.24
CA SER A 12 10.98 -17.09 -51.27
C SER A 12 10.67 -18.36 -50.50
N LEU A 13 11.52 -19.40 -50.63
CA LEU A 13 11.34 -20.67 -49.89
C LEU A 13 11.55 -20.48 -48.38
N LEU A 14 12.53 -19.67 -47.97
CA LEU A 14 12.77 -19.33 -46.59
C LEU A 14 11.61 -18.50 -45.98
N ILE A 15 11.08 -17.54 -46.72
CA ILE A 15 9.91 -16.75 -46.28
C ILE A 15 8.67 -17.66 -46.18
N PHE A 16 8.50 -18.59 -47.15
CA PHE A 16 7.38 -19.55 -47.09
C PHE A 16 7.51 -20.53 -45.93
N LEU A 17 8.73 -21.03 -45.63
CA LEU A 17 9.00 -21.87 -44.45
C LEU A 17 8.79 -21.10 -43.15
N ILE A 18 9.24 -19.85 -43.03
CA ILE A 18 9.01 -19.00 -41.89
C ILE A 18 7.50 -18.70 -41.71
N CYS A 19 6.78 -18.34 -42.79
CA CYS A 19 5.34 -18.16 -42.78
C CYS A 19 4.60 -19.46 -42.42
N SER A 20 5.05 -20.63 -42.90
CA SER A 20 4.45 -21.92 -42.57
C SER A 20 4.66 -22.30 -41.10
N CYS A 21 5.80 -21.91 -40.49
CA CYS A 21 6.03 -22.05 -39.05
C CYS A 21 5.12 -21.12 -38.19
N PHE A 22 4.74 -19.95 -38.73
CA PHE A 22 3.81 -19.04 -38.02
C PHE A 22 2.32 -19.40 -38.19
N ILE A 23 1.94 -20.16 -39.22
CA ILE A 23 0.56 -20.59 -39.46
C ILE A 23 0.20 -21.86 -38.65
N GLY A 24 1.19 -22.55 -38.06
CA GLY A 24 1.02 -23.85 -37.38
C GLY A 24 0.63 -23.81 -35.91
N ALA A 25 0.47 -22.68 -35.25
CA ALA A 25 0.05 -22.60 -33.87
C ALA A 25 -1.46 -22.34 -33.73
N TYR A 26 -2.30 -23.11 -34.43
CA TYR A 26 -3.67 -23.29 -34.00
C TYR A 26 -3.61 -24.16 -32.73
N SER A 27 -3.58 -23.50 -31.55
CA SER A 27 -3.71 -24.21 -30.29
C SER A 27 -5.06 -24.97 -30.32
N SER A 28 -5.01 -26.26 -30.42
CA SER A 28 -6.21 -27.08 -30.25
C SER A 28 -6.78 -26.75 -28.87
N LYS A 29 -8.04 -26.38 -28.83
CA LYS A 29 -8.76 -26.13 -27.57
C LYS A 29 -8.55 -27.34 -26.65
N SER A 30 -8.07 -27.09 -25.44
CA SER A 30 -7.86 -28.14 -24.43
C SER A 30 -9.21 -28.63 -23.92
N ASP A 31 -9.31 -29.93 -23.64
CA ASP A 31 -10.48 -30.49 -22.97
C ASP A 31 -10.54 -30.09 -21.46
N GLU A 32 -9.51 -29.42 -20.96
CA GLU A 32 -9.32 -29.06 -19.56
C GLU A 32 -8.90 -27.59 -19.45
N ALA A 33 -9.41 -26.88 -18.45
CA ALA A 33 -9.12 -25.47 -18.27
C ALA A 33 -8.94 -25.08 -16.80
N TYR A 34 -8.08 -24.09 -16.58
CA TYR A 34 -8.10 -23.28 -15.36
C TYR A 34 -9.11 -22.17 -15.53
N VAL A 35 -9.94 -21.96 -14.52
CA VAL A 35 -11.04 -21.00 -14.57
C VAL A 35 -10.99 -20.06 -13.40
N THR A 36 -11.22 -18.78 -13.65
CA THR A 36 -11.42 -17.78 -12.60
C THR A 36 -12.59 -16.87 -12.93
N LEU A 37 -13.01 -16.04 -11.95
CA LEU A 37 -14.13 -15.12 -12.08
C LEU A 37 -13.70 -13.69 -11.82
N LEU A 38 -14.14 -12.76 -12.68
CA LEU A 38 -13.98 -11.33 -12.51
C LEU A 38 -15.32 -10.62 -12.73
N TYR A 39 -15.84 -9.98 -11.68
CA TYR A 39 -17.12 -9.25 -11.76
C TYR A 39 -16.97 -7.73 -11.63
N GLY A 40 -15.74 -7.23 -11.46
CA GLY A 40 -15.36 -5.80 -11.45
C GLY A 40 -13.85 -5.66 -11.55
N ASP A 41 -13.37 -4.48 -11.92
CA ASP A 41 -11.94 -4.23 -12.18
C ASP A 41 -11.06 -4.29 -10.92
N GLU A 42 -11.64 -4.28 -9.73
CA GLU A 42 -10.90 -4.29 -8.45
C GLU A 42 -10.04 -5.54 -8.24
N PHE A 43 -10.40 -6.67 -8.86
CA PHE A 43 -9.65 -7.93 -8.79
C PHE A 43 -8.82 -8.20 -10.05
N LEU A 44 -8.82 -7.29 -11.03
CA LEU A 44 -8.11 -7.47 -12.30
C LEU A 44 -6.64 -7.85 -12.09
N LEU A 45 -5.94 -7.14 -11.23
CA LEU A 45 -4.53 -7.40 -10.96
C LEU A 45 -4.32 -8.79 -10.34
N GLY A 46 -5.23 -9.24 -9.48
CA GLY A 46 -5.22 -10.60 -8.94
C GLY A 46 -5.32 -11.66 -10.04
N VAL A 47 -6.29 -11.53 -10.93
CA VAL A 47 -6.48 -12.45 -12.08
C VAL A 47 -5.26 -12.48 -12.99
N ARG A 48 -4.64 -11.33 -13.25
CA ARG A 48 -3.46 -11.23 -14.10
C ARG A 48 -2.26 -11.97 -13.49
N VAL A 49 -2.00 -11.73 -12.20
CA VAL A 49 -0.92 -12.40 -11.46
C VAL A 49 -1.18 -13.90 -11.34
N LEU A 50 -2.42 -14.32 -11.09
CA LEU A 50 -2.81 -15.72 -11.10
C LEU A 50 -2.50 -16.37 -12.47
N GLY A 51 -2.88 -15.75 -13.58
CA GLY A 51 -2.60 -16.27 -14.92
C GLY A 51 -1.12 -16.41 -15.19
N LYS A 52 -0.31 -15.40 -14.83
CA LYS A 52 1.15 -15.48 -14.93
C LYS A 52 1.69 -16.65 -14.11
N SER A 53 1.26 -16.81 -12.86
CA SER A 53 1.71 -17.90 -11.99
C SER A 53 1.38 -19.29 -12.54
N ILE A 54 0.22 -19.46 -13.18
CA ILE A 54 -0.15 -20.72 -13.87
C ILE A 54 0.80 -20.98 -15.05
N ARG A 55 1.03 -19.99 -15.90
CA ARG A 55 1.94 -20.11 -17.07
C ARG A 55 3.38 -20.41 -16.64
N ASP A 56 3.85 -19.83 -15.56
CA ASP A 56 5.20 -20.05 -15.03
C ASP A 56 5.43 -21.50 -14.58
N THR A 57 4.38 -22.29 -14.30
CA THR A 57 4.51 -23.74 -14.05
C THR A 57 4.70 -24.57 -15.32
N GLY A 58 4.68 -23.96 -16.51
CA GLY A 58 4.78 -24.63 -17.80
C GLY A 58 3.46 -25.19 -18.31
N SER A 59 2.33 -24.87 -17.70
CA SER A 59 1.02 -25.36 -18.14
C SER A 59 0.63 -24.81 -19.50
N THR A 60 0.10 -25.69 -20.35
CA THR A 60 -0.44 -25.39 -21.69
C THR A 60 -1.98 -25.46 -21.72
N LYS A 61 -2.62 -25.76 -20.60
CA LYS A 61 -4.07 -25.80 -20.49
C LYS A 61 -4.69 -24.43 -20.78
N ASP A 62 -5.94 -24.42 -21.21
CA ASP A 62 -6.71 -23.20 -21.38
C ASP A 62 -6.83 -22.45 -20.05
N MET A 63 -6.70 -21.14 -20.10
CA MET A 63 -7.01 -20.25 -18.98
C MET A 63 -8.26 -19.46 -19.34
N VAL A 64 -9.36 -19.67 -18.65
CA VAL A 64 -10.63 -19.00 -18.92
C VAL A 64 -10.97 -18.04 -17.77
N VAL A 65 -11.27 -16.80 -18.11
CA VAL A 65 -11.81 -15.84 -17.14
C VAL A 65 -13.25 -15.51 -17.48
N LEU A 66 -14.14 -15.84 -16.54
CA LEU A 66 -15.55 -15.49 -16.61
C LEU A 66 -15.71 -14.03 -16.20
N VAL A 67 -16.18 -13.16 -17.11
CA VAL A 67 -16.31 -11.72 -16.85
C VAL A 67 -17.74 -11.26 -16.92
N SER A 68 -18.16 -10.42 -15.95
CA SER A 68 -19.45 -9.76 -15.96
C SER A 68 -19.43 -8.47 -16.78
N ASP A 69 -20.61 -7.84 -16.95
CA ASP A 69 -20.77 -6.54 -17.60
C ASP A 69 -20.07 -5.39 -16.82
N GLY A 70 -19.76 -5.59 -15.52
CA GLY A 70 -19.04 -4.62 -14.69
C GLY A 70 -17.54 -4.50 -14.99
N VAL A 71 -16.99 -5.39 -15.85
CA VAL A 71 -15.56 -5.40 -16.21
C VAL A 71 -15.33 -4.51 -17.44
N SER A 72 -14.39 -3.57 -17.32
CA SER A 72 -14.07 -2.62 -18.39
C SER A 72 -13.48 -3.30 -19.64
N GLU A 73 -13.64 -2.68 -20.80
CA GLU A 73 -13.03 -3.19 -22.05
C GLU A 73 -11.49 -3.17 -21.98
N TYR A 74 -10.92 -2.19 -21.27
CA TYR A 74 -9.48 -2.15 -21.01
C TYR A 74 -9.02 -3.40 -20.23
N ALA A 75 -9.73 -3.77 -19.16
CA ALA A 75 -9.42 -4.97 -18.38
C ALA A 75 -9.51 -6.24 -19.24
N LYS A 76 -10.55 -6.37 -20.08
CA LYS A 76 -10.72 -7.50 -21.01
C LYS A 76 -9.59 -7.59 -22.02
N GLN A 77 -9.09 -6.45 -22.53
CA GLN A 77 -7.95 -6.43 -23.47
C GLN A 77 -6.66 -6.87 -22.77
N LEU A 78 -6.40 -6.41 -21.53
CA LEU A 78 -5.24 -6.84 -20.74
C LEU A 78 -5.28 -8.35 -20.47
N LEU A 79 -6.43 -8.88 -20.06
CA LEU A 79 -6.58 -10.31 -19.82
C LEU A 79 -6.32 -11.15 -21.07
N LYS A 80 -6.79 -10.70 -22.23
CA LYS A 80 -6.46 -11.36 -23.50
C LYS A 80 -4.97 -11.32 -23.82
N ALA A 81 -4.31 -10.19 -23.57
CA ALA A 81 -2.87 -10.04 -23.75
C ALA A 81 -2.07 -10.96 -22.79
N ASP A 82 -2.58 -11.20 -21.58
CA ASP A 82 -2.01 -12.14 -20.61
C ASP A 82 -2.29 -13.62 -20.99
N GLY A 83 -3.03 -13.87 -22.07
CA GLY A 83 -3.36 -15.23 -22.55
C GLY A 83 -4.63 -15.86 -21.96
N TRP A 84 -5.50 -15.06 -21.34
CA TRP A 84 -6.80 -15.51 -20.89
C TRP A 84 -7.82 -15.58 -22.03
N LEU A 85 -8.61 -16.64 -22.06
CA LEU A 85 -9.84 -16.71 -22.83
C LEU A 85 -10.94 -15.99 -22.04
N VAL A 86 -11.39 -14.84 -22.56
CA VAL A 86 -12.36 -13.99 -21.88
C VAL A 86 -13.76 -14.39 -22.29
N GLU A 87 -14.52 -14.97 -21.36
CA GLU A 87 -15.90 -15.41 -21.57
C GLU A 87 -16.87 -14.47 -20.81
N LYS A 88 -17.79 -13.85 -21.54
CA LYS A 88 -18.81 -12.96 -20.95
C LYS A 88 -19.94 -13.78 -20.34
N ILE A 89 -20.28 -13.47 -19.10
CA ILE A 89 -21.38 -14.12 -18.39
C ILE A 89 -22.27 -13.09 -17.70
N SER A 90 -23.55 -13.43 -17.53
CA SER A 90 -24.46 -12.68 -16.65
C SER A 90 -24.19 -13.01 -15.18
N LEU A 91 -24.25 -12.04 -14.30
CA LEU A 91 -24.14 -12.25 -12.85
C LEU A 91 -25.32 -13.08 -12.32
N LEU A 92 -25.03 -13.98 -11.40
CA LEU A 92 -26.03 -14.61 -10.55
C LEU A 92 -26.10 -13.82 -9.24
N ALA A 93 -27.23 -13.14 -9.05
CA ALA A 93 -27.46 -12.36 -7.83
C ALA A 93 -27.47 -13.28 -6.59
N ASN A 94 -26.86 -12.84 -5.53
CA ASN A 94 -26.87 -13.56 -4.26
C ASN A 94 -28.28 -13.50 -3.63
N PRO A 95 -28.99 -14.62 -3.46
CA PRO A 95 -30.35 -14.64 -2.92
C PRO A 95 -30.42 -14.19 -1.45
N ASN A 96 -29.28 -14.20 -0.73
CA ASN A 96 -29.18 -13.78 0.66
C ASN A 96 -28.91 -12.28 0.83
N GLN A 97 -28.87 -11.52 -0.28
CA GLN A 97 -28.57 -10.08 -0.24
C GLN A 97 -29.59 -9.29 -1.08
N VAL A 98 -30.27 -8.33 -0.43
CA VAL A 98 -31.29 -7.49 -1.07
C VAL A 98 -30.68 -6.35 -1.89
N ARG A 99 -29.44 -5.92 -1.60
CA ARG A 99 -28.75 -4.80 -2.27
C ARG A 99 -27.36 -5.18 -2.72
N PRO A 100 -26.81 -4.59 -3.80
CA PRO A 100 -25.45 -4.81 -4.22
C PRO A 100 -24.47 -4.48 -3.11
N ARG A 101 -23.73 -5.48 -2.64
CA ARG A 101 -22.68 -5.42 -1.63
C ARG A 101 -21.52 -6.32 -2.08
N ARG A 102 -20.44 -6.37 -1.30
CA ARG A 102 -19.23 -7.15 -1.58
C ARG A 102 -19.49 -8.59 -2.07
N PHE A 103 -20.54 -9.25 -1.58
CA PHE A 103 -20.88 -10.64 -1.94
C PHE A 103 -22.04 -10.76 -2.92
N TRP A 104 -22.44 -9.67 -3.59
CA TRP A 104 -23.58 -9.67 -4.50
C TRP A 104 -23.43 -10.66 -5.65
N GLY A 105 -22.26 -10.73 -6.27
CA GLY A 105 -21.99 -11.55 -7.45
C GLY A 105 -21.35 -12.92 -7.17
N VAL A 106 -21.11 -13.30 -5.91
CA VAL A 106 -20.32 -14.50 -5.60
C VAL A 106 -20.96 -15.80 -6.08
N TYR A 107 -22.29 -15.88 -6.15
CA TYR A 107 -22.99 -17.04 -6.71
C TYR A 107 -22.71 -17.28 -8.20
N THR A 108 -22.20 -16.27 -8.90
CA THR A 108 -21.78 -16.39 -10.31
C THR A 108 -20.69 -17.46 -10.48
N LYS A 109 -19.90 -17.75 -9.45
CA LYS A 109 -18.95 -18.87 -9.40
C LYS A 109 -19.60 -20.21 -9.77
N LEU A 110 -20.86 -20.44 -9.43
CA LEU A 110 -21.58 -21.66 -9.76
C LEU A 110 -21.70 -21.92 -11.27
N LYS A 111 -21.52 -20.89 -12.11
CA LYS A 111 -21.52 -21.08 -13.58
C LYS A 111 -20.39 -21.98 -14.08
N VAL A 112 -19.33 -22.15 -13.29
CA VAL A 112 -18.26 -23.12 -13.58
C VAL A 112 -18.81 -24.53 -13.79
N PHE A 113 -19.86 -24.92 -13.08
CA PHE A 113 -20.51 -26.21 -13.23
C PHE A 113 -21.24 -26.36 -14.57
N ASN A 114 -21.51 -25.29 -15.29
CA ASN A 114 -22.17 -25.31 -16.61
C ASN A 114 -21.19 -25.17 -17.80
N MET A 115 -19.87 -25.21 -17.57
CA MET A 115 -18.86 -25.10 -18.63
C MET A 115 -18.65 -26.40 -19.37
N THR A 116 -19.73 -26.97 -19.90
CA THR A 116 -19.78 -28.32 -20.51
C THR A 116 -18.94 -28.49 -21.78
N SER A 117 -18.33 -27.42 -22.28
CA SER A 117 -17.34 -27.48 -23.36
C SER A 117 -15.98 -28.02 -22.90
N TYR A 118 -15.75 -28.14 -21.59
CA TYR A 118 -14.58 -28.76 -20.97
C TYR A 118 -14.99 -30.05 -20.24
N LYS A 119 -14.10 -31.03 -20.27
CA LYS A 119 -14.28 -32.27 -19.50
C LYS A 119 -14.03 -32.07 -18.02
N LYS A 120 -13.04 -31.24 -17.70
CA LYS A 120 -12.66 -30.91 -16.32
C LYS A 120 -12.17 -29.46 -16.23
N VAL A 121 -12.55 -28.79 -15.17
CA VAL A 121 -12.05 -27.45 -14.88
C VAL A 121 -11.48 -27.38 -13.47
N VAL A 122 -10.38 -26.60 -13.30
CA VAL A 122 -9.83 -26.22 -12.01
C VAL A 122 -10.16 -24.76 -11.80
N TYR A 123 -11.09 -24.48 -10.90
CA TYR A 123 -11.45 -23.13 -10.51
C TYR A 123 -10.50 -22.60 -9.44
N LEU A 124 -10.04 -21.36 -9.61
CA LEU A 124 -9.15 -20.65 -8.71
C LEU A 124 -9.69 -19.24 -8.45
N ASP A 125 -9.82 -18.85 -7.17
CA ASP A 125 -10.18 -17.47 -6.82
C ASP A 125 -9.08 -16.51 -7.25
N ALA A 126 -9.43 -15.28 -7.62
CA ALA A 126 -8.52 -14.23 -8.10
C ALA A 126 -7.44 -13.83 -7.07
N ASP A 127 -7.64 -14.18 -5.81
CA ASP A 127 -6.70 -13.94 -4.70
C ASP A 127 -5.90 -15.21 -4.34
N THR A 128 -5.73 -16.12 -5.29
CA THR A 128 -4.80 -17.24 -5.20
C THR A 128 -3.56 -17.05 -6.06
N ILE A 129 -2.50 -17.78 -5.77
CA ILE A 129 -1.30 -17.87 -6.60
C ILE A 129 -0.83 -19.32 -6.68
N VAL A 130 -0.46 -19.76 -7.87
CA VAL A 130 0.09 -21.10 -8.12
C VAL A 130 1.61 -21.02 -8.05
N VAL A 131 2.22 -21.76 -7.12
CA VAL A 131 3.67 -21.75 -6.91
C VAL A 131 4.37 -23.01 -7.45
N LYS A 132 3.60 -24.08 -7.69
CA LYS A 132 4.03 -25.32 -8.35
C LYS A 132 2.91 -25.85 -9.22
N SER A 133 3.26 -26.69 -10.22
CA SER A 133 2.26 -27.31 -11.09
C SER A 133 1.15 -28.03 -10.32
N ILE A 134 -0.08 -27.81 -10.76
CA ILE A 134 -1.31 -28.41 -10.23
C ILE A 134 -2.08 -29.18 -11.31
N GLU A 135 -1.41 -29.63 -12.37
CA GLU A 135 -2.05 -30.38 -13.46
C GLU A 135 -2.57 -31.76 -13.01
N ASP A 136 -2.02 -32.31 -11.96
CA ASP A 136 -2.52 -33.51 -11.32
C ASP A 136 -3.97 -33.36 -10.81
N LEU A 137 -4.43 -32.16 -10.50
CA LEU A 137 -5.79 -31.88 -10.09
C LEU A 137 -6.84 -32.30 -11.16
N PHE A 138 -6.49 -32.27 -12.44
CA PHE A 138 -7.41 -32.73 -13.50
C PHE A 138 -7.76 -34.22 -13.42
N LYS A 139 -6.99 -35.00 -12.65
CA LYS A 139 -7.27 -36.44 -12.40
C LYS A 139 -8.15 -36.68 -11.17
N CYS A 140 -8.51 -35.62 -10.42
CA CYS A 140 -9.38 -35.70 -9.25
C CYS A 140 -10.82 -36.13 -9.63
N GLY A 141 -11.63 -36.49 -8.65
CA GLY A 141 -13.03 -36.89 -8.84
C GLY A 141 -13.91 -35.82 -9.51
N LYS A 142 -15.23 -36.03 -9.53
CA LYS A 142 -16.15 -35.12 -10.22
C LYS A 142 -16.22 -33.76 -9.56
N PHE A 143 -16.13 -33.73 -8.22
CA PHE A 143 -16.01 -32.50 -7.45
C PHE A 143 -14.92 -32.65 -6.38
N CYS A 144 -13.93 -31.73 -6.38
CA CYS A 144 -12.89 -31.73 -5.38
C CYS A 144 -12.66 -30.31 -4.84
N ALA A 145 -12.44 -30.20 -3.53
CA ALA A 145 -12.15 -28.97 -2.87
C ALA A 145 -11.31 -29.23 -1.60
N ASN A 146 -10.73 -28.19 -1.03
CA ASN A 146 -9.99 -28.31 0.22
C ASN A 146 -10.95 -28.26 1.42
N LEU A 147 -10.72 -29.11 2.41
CA LEU A 147 -11.38 -29.04 3.70
C LEU A 147 -10.59 -28.12 4.64
N LYS A 148 -11.22 -27.05 5.11
CA LYS A 148 -10.60 -26.14 6.09
C LYS A 148 -10.72 -26.68 7.53
N HIS A 149 -10.02 -26.05 8.44
CA HIS A 149 -9.98 -26.39 9.88
C HIS A 149 -11.34 -26.44 10.57
N SER A 150 -12.38 -25.86 9.98
CA SER A 150 -13.77 -25.91 10.46
C SER A 150 -14.55 -27.11 9.93
N GLU A 151 -13.88 -28.12 9.33
CA GLU A 151 -14.49 -29.26 8.65
C GLU A 151 -15.47 -28.88 7.53
N ARG A 152 -15.25 -27.72 6.93
CA ARG A 152 -16.07 -27.19 5.84
C ARG A 152 -15.24 -26.99 4.59
N LEU A 153 -15.82 -27.30 3.43
CA LEU A 153 -15.15 -27.04 2.15
C LEU A 153 -14.92 -25.54 1.95
N ASN A 154 -13.79 -25.23 1.33
CA ASN A 154 -13.46 -23.88 0.87
C ASN A 154 -13.57 -23.84 -0.67
N SER A 155 -14.31 -22.87 -1.19
CA SER A 155 -14.61 -22.74 -2.63
C SER A 155 -13.55 -21.96 -3.42
N GLY A 156 -12.41 -21.59 -2.78
CA GLY A 156 -11.36 -20.79 -3.46
C GLY A 156 -10.50 -21.61 -4.42
N VAL A 157 -10.39 -22.93 -4.21
CA VAL A 157 -9.80 -23.88 -5.16
C VAL A 157 -10.74 -25.06 -5.27
N MET A 158 -11.26 -25.30 -6.47
CA MET A 158 -12.18 -26.40 -6.74
C MET A 158 -11.83 -27.08 -8.06
N VAL A 159 -11.95 -28.42 -8.10
CA VAL A 159 -11.98 -29.18 -9.34
C VAL A 159 -13.42 -29.54 -9.61
N VAL A 160 -13.87 -29.29 -10.82
CA VAL A 160 -15.26 -29.54 -11.23
C VAL A 160 -15.27 -30.32 -12.55
N GLU A 161 -16.07 -31.37 -12.61
CA GLU A 161 -16.51 -31.97 -13.86
C GLU A 161 -17.81 -31.30 -14.27
N PRO A 162 -17.79 -30.38 -15.27
CA PRO A 162 -18.97 -29.61 -15.63
C PRO A 162 -20.13 -30.48 -16.11
N SER A 163 -21.32 -30.16 -15.61
CA SER A 163 -22.56 -30.88 -15.96
C SER A 163 -23.77 -29.96 -15.90
N GLY A 164 -24.44 -29.75 -17.02
CA GLY A 164 -25.67 -28.97 -17.06
C GLY A 164 -26.76 -29.49 -16.11
N LYS A 165 -26.80 -30.83 -15.90
CA LYS A 165 -27.73 -31.44 -14.94
C LYS A 165 -27.44 -31.00 -13.51
N VAL A 166 -26.15 -31.03 -13.09
CA VAL A 166 -25.73 -30.59 -11.76
C VAL A 166 -25.97 -29.10 -11.59
N PHE A 167 -25.62 -28.29 -12.59
CA PHE A 167 -25.85 -26.84 -12.55
C PHE A 167 -27.35 -26.51 -12.41
N ASN A 168 -28.22 -27.11 -13.20
CA ASN A 168 -29.67 -26.88 -13.12
C ASN A 168 -30.25 -27.32 -11.76
N ASP A 169 -29.76 -28.43 -11.19
CA ASP A 169 -30.14 -28.87 -9.86
C ASP A 169 -29.67 -27.87 -8.79
N MET A 170 -28.44 -27.35 -8.89
CA MET A 170 -27.98 -26.27 -8.02
C MET A 170 -28.87 -25.03 -8.12
N MET A 171 -29.23 -24.61 -9.34
CA MET A 171 -30.09 -23.42 -9.55
C MET A 171 -31.48 -23.59 -8.95
N SER A 172 -32.04 -24.76 -8.97
CA SER A 172 -33.33 -25.04 -8.31
C SER A 172 -33.26 -24.98 -6.79
N LYS A 173 -32.05 -25.14 -6.20
CA LYS A 173 -31.81 -25.18 -4.76
C LYS A 173 -31.18 -23.93 -4.19
N VAL A 174 -30.74 -23.00 -5.03
CA VAL A 174 -29.97 -21.82 -4.61
C VAL A 174 -30.71 -20.90 -3.63
N THR A 175 -32.06 -20.90 -3.68
CA THR A 175 -32.92 -20.13 -2.77
C THR A 175 -33.42 -20.91 -1.56
N THR A 176 -33.27 -22.22 -1.56
CA THR A 176 -33.85 -23.12 -0.53
C THR A 176 -32.79 -23.67 0.42
N LEU A 177 -31.57 -23.95 -0.08
CA LEU A 177 -30.50 -24.44 0.76
C LEU A 177 -29.88 -23.30 1.58
N PRO A 178 -29.61 -23.50 2.88
CA PRO A 178 -29.01 -22.50 3.72
C PRO A 178 -27.55 -22.25 3.33
N SER A 179 -27.10 -21.00 3.46
CA SER A 179 -25.69 -20.64 3.33
C SER A 179 -25.21 -19.99 4.64
N TYR A 180 -24.35 -20.69 5.38
CA TYR A 180 -23.82 -20.19 6.66
C TYR A 180 -22.91 -18.95 6.49
N THR A 181 -22.32 -18.76 5.32
CA THR A 181 -21.53 -17.56 4.98
C THR A 181 -22.38 -16.46 4.34
N GLY A 182 -23.62 -16.76 3.96
CA GLY A 182 -24.42 -15.92 3.09
C GLY A 182 -23.92 -15.84 1.65
N GLY A 183 -22.94 -16.67 1.25
CA GLY A 183 -22.33 -16.72 -0.08
C GLY A 183 -22.26 -18.13 -0.68
N ASP A 184 -21.55 -18.26 -1.81
CA ASP A 184 -21.35 -19.50 -2.57
C ASP A 184 -20.75 -20.63 -1.74
N GLN A 185 -19.75 -20.35 -0.92
CA GLN A 185 -19.09 -21.36 -0.09
C GLN A 185 -20.07 -22.00 0.90
N GLY A 186 -20.91 -21.22 1.55
CA GLY A 186 -21.93 -21.76 2.46
C GLY A 186 -22.97 -22.60 1.73
N PHE A 187 -23.41 -22.17 0.53
CA PHE A 187 -24.31 -22.92 -0.32
C PHE A 187 -23.69 -24.27 -0.74
N LEU A 188 -22.44 -24.27 -1.24
CA LEU A 188 -21.75 -25.50 -1.66
C LEU A 188 -21.57 -26.50 -0.51
N ASN A 189 -21.32 -26.02 0.72
CA ASN A 189 -21.28 -26.87 1.90
C ASN A 189 -22.64 -27.56 2.19
N SER A 190 -23.74 -26.85 1.94
CA SER A 190 -25.09 -27.41 2.10
C SER A 190 -25.48 -28.31 0.93
N TYR A 191 -24.96 -28.07 -0.27
CA TYR A 191 -25.22 -28.86 -1.45
C TYR A 191 -24.48 -30.21 -1.44
N TYR A 192 -23.19 -30.20 -1.11
CA TYR A 192 -22.33 -31.39 -1.01
C TYR A 192 -22.32 -31.93 0.42
N VAL A 193 -23.47 -32.45 0.84
CA VAL A 193 -23.62 -33.09 2.16
C VAL A 193 -22.64 -34.25 2.30
N GLY A 194 -21.93 -34.31 3.44
CA GLY A 194 -20.94 -35.36 3.70
C GLY A 194 -19.57 -35.14 3.09
N PHE A 195 -19.30 -33.96 2.49
CA PHE A 195 -17.99 -33.65 1.93
C PHE A 195 -16.85 -33.79 2.97
N ALA A 196 -17.11 -33.51 4.23
CA ALA A 196 -16.12 -33.67 5.29
C ALA A 196 -15.62 -35.13 5.46
N ASN A 197 -16.40 -36.11 5.04
CA ASN A 197 -16.07 -37.54 5.09
C ASN A 197 -15.58 -38.09 3.75
N ALA A 198 -15.49 -37.27 2.70
CA ALA A 198 -15.01 -37.72 1.40
C ALA A 198 -13.54 -38.16 1.48
N HIS A 199 -13.15 -39.09 0.60
CA HIS A 199 -11.76 -39.55 0.52
C HIS A 199 -10.80 -38.41 0.18
N VAL A 200 -9.57 -38.47 0.70
CA VAL A 200 -8.52 -37.52 0.34
C VAL A 200 -7.95 -37.92 -1.02
N TYR A 201 -7.88 -36.95 -1.92
CA TYR A 201 -7.28 -37.16 -3.24
C TYR A 201 -5.78 -37.42 -3.12
N GLU A 202 -5.34 -38.52 -3.74
CA GLU A 202 -3.94 -38.94 -3.78
C GLU A 202 -3.38 -38.83 -5.21
N PRO A 203 -2.61 -37.78 -5.55
CA PRO A 203 -2.16 -37.53 -6.90
C PRO A 203 -1.11 -38.54 -7.39
N ASN A 204 -0.41 -39.21 -6.47
CA ASN A 204 0.72 -40.10 -6.77
C ASN A 204 0.30 -41.58 -6.99
N LEU A 205 -0.99 -41.85 -7.07
CA LEU A 205 -1.45 -43.21 -7.39
C LEU A 205 -0.99 -43.61 -8.81
N PRO A 206 -0.59 -44.89 -9.01
CA PRO A 206 -0.24 -45.39 -10.34
C PRO A 206 -1.36 -45.13 -11.34
N SER A 207 -1.00 -44.82 -12.58
CA SER A 207 -1.98 -44.46 -13.63
C SER A 207 -2.99 -45.58 -13.90
N ASP A 208 -2.59 -46.82 -13.78
CA ASP A 208 -3.44 -48.03 -13.95
C ASP A 208 -4.51 -48.08 -12.86
N VAL A 209 -4.16 -47.73 -11.61
CA VAL A 209 -5.12 -47.66 -10.50
C VAL A 209 -6.09 -46.49 -10.70
N LEU A 210 -5.57 -45.33 -11.12
CA LEU A 210 -6.40 -44.14 -11.41
C LEU A 210 -7.38 -44.39 -12.56
N ASN A 211 -6.94 -45.07 -13.60
CA ASN A 211 -7.76 -45.37 -14.79
C ASN A 211 -8.78 -46.49 -14.55
N SER A 212 -8.49 -47.41 -13.63
CA SER A 212 -9.37 -48.55 -13.33
C SER A 212 -10.41 -48.25 -12.24
N ARG A 213 -10.18 -47.22 -11.41
CA ARG A 213 -11.13 -46.85 -10.35
C ARG A 213 -12.38 -46.15 -10.90
N LYS A 214 -13.54 -46.46 -10.29
CA LYS A 214 -14.73 -45.64 -10.53
C LYS A 214 -14.47 -44.22 -10.09
N VAL A 215 -14.70 -43.23 -10.96
CA VAL A 215 -14.49 -41.80 -10.64
C VAL A 215 -15.35 -41.43 -9.42
N PRO A 216 -14.73 -40.96 -8.30
CA PRO A 216 -15.46 -40.56 -7.12
C PRO A 216 -16.34 -39.32 -7.37
N GLU A 217 -17.50 -39.25 -6.76
CA GLU A 217 -18.38 -38.07 -6.82
C GLU A 217 -17.73 -36.86 -6.13
N MET A 218 -17.03 -37.10 -5.02
CA MET A 218 -16.35 -36.05 -4.22
C MET A 218 -15.01 -36.57 -3.69
N GLU A 219 -13.99 -35.73 -3.72
CA GLU A 219 -12.70 -35.96 -3.03
C GLU A 219 -12.23 -34.69 -2.35
N ARG A 220 -11.49 -34.84 -1.24
CA ARG A 220 -10.87 -33.70 -0.52
C ARG A 220 -9.48 -33.44 -1.05
N LEU A 221 -9.17 -32.20 -1.36
CA LEU A 221 -7.81 -31.78 -1.71
C LEU A 221 -6.97 -31.57 -0.46
N SER A 222 -5.69 -31.96 -0.52
CA SER A 222 -4.71 -31.60 0.50
C SER A 222 -4.61 -30.07 0.64
N THR A 223 -4.26 -29.60 1.83
CA THR A 223 -3.97 -28.18 2.11
C THR A 223 -2.85 -27.61 1.21
N LEU A 224 -2.00 -28.44 0.62
CA LEU A 224 -1.00 -28.03 -0.37
C LEU A 224 -1.60 -27.28 -1.56
N TYR A 225 -2.83 -27.61 -1.95
CA TYR A 225 -3.54 -27.00 -3.08
C TYR A 225 -4.40 -25.79 -2.71
N ASN A 226 -4.46 -25.43 -1.41
CA ASN A 226 -5.22 -24.27 -0.95
C ASN A 226 -4.71 -23.84 0.42
N ALA A 227 -3.42 -23.48 0.50
CA ALA A 227 -2.77 -23.04 1.73
C ALA A 227 -3.24 -21.63 2.12
N ASP A 228 -3.80 -21.53 3.33
CA ASP A 228 -4.48 -20.33 3.81
C ASP A 228 -3.51 -19.37 4.50
N VAL A 229 -3.39 -18.16 3.96
CA VAL A 229 -2.55 -17.09 4.56
C VAL A 229 -3.09 -16.67 5.94
N GLY A 230 -4.39 -16.76 6.18
CA GLY A 230 -4.95 -16.46 7.50
C GLY A 230 -4.41 -17.41 8.60
N LEU A 231 -4.29 -18.70 8.29
CA LEU A 231 -3.66 -19.66 9.21
C LEU A 231 -2.16 -19.44 9.36
N TYR A 232 -1.48 -19.08 8.26
CA TYR A 232 -0.07 -18.70 8.34
C TYR A 232 0.16 -17.54 9.31
N LEU A 233 -0.69 -16.51 9.30
CA LEU A 233 -0.56 -15.36 10.18
C LEU A 233 -0.68 -15.71 11.66
N LEU A 234 -1.54 -16.66 11.99
CA LEU A 234 -1.74 -17.11 13.38
C LEU A 234 -0.54 -17.91 13.88
N ALA A 235 0.01 -18.81 13.05
CA ALA A 235 1.06 -19.75 13.43
C ALA A 235 2.48 -19.29 13.04
N ASN A 236 2.61 -18.27 12.18
CA ASN A 236 3.85 -17.83 11.54
C ASN A 236 4.57 -18.96 10.77
N LYS A 237 3.83 -19.94 10.32
CA LYS A 237 4.30 -21.08 9.52
C LYS A 237 3.15 -21.68 8.72
N TRP A 238 3.48 -22.37 7.63
CA TRP A 238 2.51 -23.18 6.92
C TRP A 238 2.17 -24.43 7.74
N MET A 239 0.92 -24.87 7.62
CA MET A 239 0.46 -26.13 8.28
C MET A 239 0.87 -27.39 7.49
N VAL A 240 1.62 -27.21 6.41
CA VAL A 240 2.17 -28.22 5.50
C VAL A 240 3.61 -27.88 5.19
N ASP A 241 4.37 -28.80 4.59
CA ASP A 241 5.73 -28.52 4.14
C ASP A 241 5.72 -27.39 3.09
N GLU A 242 6.43 -26.31 3.40
CA GLU A 242 6.54 -25.13 2.53
C GLU A 242 7.14 -25.49 1.16
N LYS A 243 8.03 -26.50 1.11
CA LYS A 243 8.65 -26.96 -0.12
C LYS A 243 7.64 -27.67 -1.05
N GLU A 244 6.56 -28.19 -0.50
CA GLU A 244 5.53 -28.91 -1.26
C GLU A 244 4.30 -28.04 -1.58
N LEU A 245 4.27 -26.78 -1.13
CA LEU A 245 3.18 -25.86 -1.44
C LEU A 245 2.96 -25.76 -2.94
N ARG A 246 1.68 -25.76 -3.34
CA ARG A 246 1.24 -25.65 -4.73
C ARG A 246 0.40 -24.42 -4.99
N VAL A 247 -0.55 -24.11 -4.10
CA VAL A 247 -1.40 -22.93 -4.21
C VAL A 247 -1.48 -22.22 -2.86
N ILE A 248 -1.19 -20.92 -2.86
CA ILE A 248 -1.37 -20.03 -1.71
C ILE A 248 -2.65 -19.22 -1.95
N HIS A 249 -3.49 -19.13 -0.93
CA HIS A 249 -4.77 -18.41 -0.98
C HIS A 249 -4.79 -17.28 0.05
N TYR A 250 -4.92 -16.04 -0.42
CA TYR A 250 -4.93 -14.81 0.41
C TYR A 250 -6.34 -14.49 0.91
N THR A 251 -6.86 -15.38 1.77
CA THR A 251 -8.25 -15.39 2.26
C THR A 251 -8.61 -14.20 3.16
N LEU A 252 -7.65 -13.42 3.63
CA LEU A 252 -7.89 -12.31 4.55
C LEU A 252 -8.73 -11.20 3.92
N GLY A 253 -9.95 -11.06 4.37
CA GLY A 253 -10.98 -10.17 3.87
C GLY A 253 -10.49 -8.83 3.30
N PRO A 254 -10.09 -7.84 4.13
CA PRO A 254 -9.66 -6.53 3.65
C PRO A 254 -8.18 -6.47 3.22
N LEU A 255 -7.36 -7.45 3.62
CA LEU A 255 -5.91 -7.47 3.34
C LEU A 255 -5.65 -8.35 2.11
N LYS A 256 -5.53 -7.72 0.94
CA LYS A 256 -5.24 -8.43 -0.30
C LYS A 256 -3.77 -8.25 -0.71
N PRO A 257 -3.15 -9.21 -1.41
CA PRO A 257 -1.72 -9.16 -1.74
C PRO A 257 -1.35 -8.02 -2.69
N TRP A 258 -2.31 -7.44 -3.39
CA TRP A 258 -2.12 -6.27 -4.26
C TRP A 258 -2.20 -4.93 -3.55
N ASP A 259 -2.62 -4.86 -2.29
CA ASP A 259 -2.60 -3.63 -1.51
C ASP A 259 -1.17 -3.34 -1.08
N TRP A 260 -0.61 -2.17 -1.42
CA TRP A 260 0.81 -1.87 -1.26
C TRP A 260 1.34 -2.02 0.17
N TRP A 261 0.51 -1.78 1.18
CA TRP A 261 0.90 -1.89 2.60
C TRP A 261 1.00 -3.34 3.09
N THR A 262 0.37 -4.32 2.42
CA THR A 262 0.36 -5.72 2.86
C THR A 262 1.73 -6.37 2.76
N SER A 263 2.57 -5.94 1.81
CA SER A 263 3.96 -6.41 1.67
C SER A 263 4.82 -6.10 2.90
N TRP A 264 4.49 -5.03 3.61
CA TRP A 264 5.21 -4.63 4.82
C TRP A 264 4.71 -5.36 6.07
N LEU A 265 3.54 -5.97 6.01
CA LEU A 265 2.92 -6.66 7.14
C LEU A 265 3.06 -8.18 7.03
N LEU A 266 2.93 -8.76 5.84
CA LEU A 266 2.70 -10.18 5.61
C LEU A 266 3.79 -10.80 4.75
N LYS A 267 4.65 -11.63 5.33
CA LYS A 267 5.72 -12.31 4.58
C LYS A 267 5.23 -13.10 3.35
N PRO A 268 4.13 -13.88 3.38
CA PRO A 268 3.66 -14.62 2.19
C PRO A 268 3.29 -13.76 0.99
N VAL A 269 3.09 -12.44 1.18
CA VAL A 269 2.78 -11.51 0.09
C VAL A 269 3.98 -11.32 -0.84
N ASP A 270 5.21 -11.54 -0.36
CA ASP A 270 6.42 -11.42 -1.17
C ASP A 270 6.38 -12.34 -2.39
N VAL A 271 5.85 -13.57 -2.24
CA VAL A 271 5.69 -14.52 -3.34
C VAL A 271 4.79 -13.95 -4.44
N TRP A 272 3.67 -13.36 -4.05
CA TRP A 272 2.72 -12.75 -4.98
C TRP A 272 3.31 -11.51 -5.68
N GLN A 273 4.01 -10.65 -4.92
CA GLN A 273 4.63 -9.44 -5.46
C GLN A 273 5.77 -9.75 -6.43
N ASN A 274 6.53 -10.82 -6.20
CA ASN A 274 7.57 -11.26 -7.12
C ASN A 274 7.00 -11.64 -8.50
N VAL A 275 5.87 -12.38 -8.54
CA VAL A 275 5.20 -12.70 -9.81
C VAL A 275 4.62 -11.44 -10.47
N ARG A 276 4.10 -10.49 -9.66
CA ARG A 276 3.63 -9.19 -10.17
C ARG A 276 4.75 -8.39 -10.84
N VAL A 277 5.94 -8.34 -10.24
CA VAL A 277 7.10 -7.64 -10.83
C VAL A 277 7.45 -8.24 -12.19
N GLN A 278 7.50 -9.57 -12.29
CA GLN A 278 7.76 -10.26 -13.56
C GLN A 278 6.66 -10.00 -14.61
N LEU A 279 5.40 -9.93 -14.19
CA LEU A 279 4.29 -9.56 -15.06
C LEU A 279 4.45 -8.13 -15.59
N GLN A 280 4.90 -7.19 -14.76
CA GLN A 280 5.14 -5.80 -15.15
C GLN A 280 6.32 -5.68 -16.12
N GLU A 281 7.37 -6.49 -15.94
CA GLU A 281 8.51 -6.53 -16.86
C GLU A 281 8.11 -7.06 -18.24
N SER A 282 7.20 -8.06 -18.29
CA SER A 282 6.71 -8.63 -19.54
C SER A 282 5.74 -7.70 -20.29
N LEU A 283 4.98 -6.87 -19.58
CA LEU A 283 4.01 -5.91 -20.12
C LEU A 283 4.20 -4.54 -19.42
N PRO A 284 5.24 -3.76 -19.79
CA PRO A 284 5.55 -2.50 -19.14
C PRO A 284 4.37 -1.51 -19.14
N GLY A 285 4.21 -0.79 -18.03
CA GLY A 285 3.14 0.20 -17.85
C GLY A 285 1.77 -0.37 -17.48
N THR A 286 1.61 -1.68 -17.36
CA THR A 286 0.33 -2.32 -17.06
C THR A 286 0.24 -2.90 -15.63
N GLY A 287 1.37 -3.01 -14.91
CA GLY A 287 1.47 -3.71 -13.61
C GLY A 287 0.93 -2.94 -12.40
N GLY A 288 0.46 -1.71 -12.60
CA GLY A 288 0.23 -0.79 -11.49
C GLY A 288 -1.21 -0.53 -11.11
N GLY A 289 -2.22 -0.92 -11.86
CA GLY A 289 -3.53 -0.45 -11.48
C GLY A 289 -4.69 -0.90 -12.36
N LYS A 290 -5.87 -0.36 -12.06
CA LYS A 290 -7.12 -0.67 -12.74
C LYS A 290 -7.15 -0.18 -14.19
N ASN A 291 -6.39 0.89 -14.48
CA ASN A 291 -6.34 1.51 -15.81
C ASN A 291 -5.09 2.40 -15.95
N SER A 292 -4.80 2.85 -17.19
CA SER A 292 -3.67 3.74 -17.49
C SER A 292 -3.71 5.11 -16.78
N ARG A 293 -4.88 5.55 -16.31
CA ARG A 293 -5.03 6.81 -15.57
C ARG A 293 -4.38 6.77 -14.19
N ASP A 294 -4.28 5.58 -13.58
CA ASP A 294 -3.65 5.42 -12.25
C ASP A 294 -2.16 5.79 -12.29
N GLU A 295 -1.48 5.53 -13.40
CA GLU A 295 -0.08 5.94 -13.56
C GLU A 295 0.08 7.47 -13.60
N LEU A 296 -0.80 8.16 -14.34
CA LEU A 296 -0.81 9.64 -14.36
C LEU A 296 -1.16 10.21 -12.99
N LEU A 297 -2.12 9.61 -12.30
CA LEU A 297 -2.48 9.99 -10.93
C LEU A 297 -1.29 9.85 -9.97
N VAL A 298 -0.56 8.75 -10.04
CA VAL A 298 0.64 8.53 -9.23
C VAL A 298 1.71 9.59 -9.51
N LYS A 299 1.98 9.90 -10.78
CA LYS A 299 2.92 10.97 -11.16
C LYS A 299 2.48 12.34 -10.60
N PHE A 300 1.20 12.64 -10.68
CA PHE A 300 0.63 13.87 -10.12
C PHE A 300 0.74 13.90 -8.59
N LEU A 301 0.51 12.79 -7.91
CA LEU A 301 0.64 12.69 -6.46
C LEU A 301 2.08 12.94 -5.97
N TYR A 302 3.11 12.56 -6.73
CA TYR A 302 4.51 12.91 -6.42
C TYR A 302 4.82 14.40 -6.62
N LEU A 303 4.21 15.03 -7.61
CA LEU A 303 4.49 16.44 -7.91
C LEU A 303 3.78 17.41 -6.96
N LEU A 304 2.59 17.05 -6.47
CA LEU A 304 1.73 17.95 -5.72
C LEU A 304 2.35 18.43 -4.38
N PRO A 305 2.96 17.57 -3.54
CA PRO A 305 3.65 18.03 -2.33
C PRO A 305 4.80 19.00 -2.63
N LEU A 306 5.59 18.72 -3.68
CA LEU A 306 6.68 19.61 -4.11
C LEU A 306 6.14 20.96 -4.58
N LEU A 307 5.04 20.98 -5.33
CA LEU A 307 4.37 22.21 -5.75
C LEU A 307 3.81 23.00 -4.56
N LEU A 308 3.25 22.32 -3.56
CA LEU A 308 2.76 22.96 -2.32
C LEU A 308 3.92 23.62 -1.56
N ILE A 309 5.03 22.94 -1.39
CA ILE A 309 6.23 23.49 -0.74
C ILE A 309 6.76 24.68 -1.53
N ALA A 310 6.88 24.54 -2.86
CA ALA A 310 7.34 25.63 -3.74
C ALA A 310 6.39 26.84 -3.69
N PHE A 311 5.07 26.61 -3.67
CA PHE A 311 4.08 27.68 -3.53
C PHE A 311 4.18 28.41 -2.19
N CYS A 312 4.31 27.66 -1.09
CA CYS A 312 4.50 28.26 0.25
C CYS A 312 5.79 29.08 0.31
N TYR A 313 6.89 28.55 -0.25
CA TYR A 313 8.15 29.26 -0.36
C TYR A 313 8.02 30.53 -1.20
N TYR A 314 7.40 30.45 -2.39
CA TYR A 314 7.19 31.59 -3.29
C TYR A 314 6.30 32.65 -2.66
N ARG A 315 5.21 32.27 -1.98
CA ARG A 315 4.34 33.20 -1.24
C ARG A 315 5.10 33.92 -0.12
N SER A 316 5.91 33.17 0.63
CA SER A 316 6.78 33.75 1.66
C SER A 316 7.79 34.74 1.07
N PHE A 317 8.36 34.40 -0.10
CA PHE A 317 9.29 35.25 -0.83
C PHE A 317 8.65 36.55 -1.35
N LEU A 318 7.42 36.49 -1.89
CA LEU A 318 6.68 37.67 -2.36
C LEU A 318 6.29 38.63 -1.21
N GLN A 319 6.03 38.08 -0.01
CA GLN A 319 5.70 38.89 1.16
C GLN A 319 6.93 39.62 1.73
N THR A 320 8.14 39.22 1.38
CA THR A 320 9.39 39.82 1.81
C THR A 320 9.99 40.67 0.70
N GLN A 321 9.50 41.83 0.50
CA GLN A 321 10.04 42.88 -0.41
C GLN A 321 11.39 42.57 -1.08
N SER A 322 11.35 42.47 -2.42
CA SER A 322 12.46 42.64 -3.37
C SER A 322 13.65 41.68 -3.31
N LEU A 323 13.73 40.82 -4.32
CA LEU A 323 14.88 39.97 -4.66
C LEU A 323 16.25 40.67 -4.50
N TRP A 324 16.31 41.95 -4.80
CA TRP A 324 17.51 42.80 -4.66
C TRP A 324 17.97 42.98 -3.22
N HIS A 325 17.07 42.99 -2.25
CA HIS A 325 17.46 43.12 -0.83
C HIS A 325 18.12 41.82 -0.34
N HIS A 326 17.64 40.66 -0.78
CA HIS A 326 18.20 39.36 -0.43
C HIS A 326 19.57 39.11 -1.08
N ILE A 327 19.73 39.43 -2.37
CA ILE A 327 21.00 39.30 -3.09
C ILE A 327 22.05 40.22 -2.45
N ARG A 328 21.66 41.45 -2.09
CA ARG A 328 22.55 42.41 -1.42
C ARG A 328 22.95 41.92 -0.02
N GLN A 329 22.06 41.31 0.71
CA GLN A 329 22.31 40.73 2.03
C GLN A 329 23.20 39.48 1.96
N MET A 330 23.00 38.59 0.95
CA MET A 330 23.91 37.48 0.67
C MET A 330 25.31 37.95 0.29
N TYR A 331 25.41 38.97 -0.55
CA TYR A 331 26.70 39.54 -0.95
C TYR A 331 27.48 40.10 0.26
N TYR A 332 26.83 40.84 1.16
CA TYR A 332 27.47 41.34 2.38
C TYR A 332 27.81 40.22 3.39
N ARG A 333 27.06 39.11 3.44
CA ARG A 333 27.38 37.93 4.27
C ARG A 333 28.61 37.18 3.79
N VAL A 334 28.73 36.95 2.48
CA VAL A 334 29.92 36.31 1.89
C VAL A 334 31.18 37.17 2.09
N ARG A 335 31.06 38.49 1.99
CA ARG A 335 32.17 39.40 2.16
C ARG A 335 32.56 39.63 3.63
N GLY A 336 31.60 39.45 4.56
CA GLY A 336 31.85 39.58 6.03
C GLY A 336 32.32 38.29 6.70
N GLY A 337 32.16 37.13 6.06
CA GLY A 337 32.48 35.81 6.63
C GLY A 337 33.94 35.40 6.58
N VAL A 338 34.81 36.18 5.93
CA VAL A 338 36.25 35.85 5.77
C VAL A 338 37.13 36.30 6.97
N LEU A 339 36.58 37.02 7.95
CA LEU A 339 37.38 37.62 9.04
C LEU A 339 36.98 37.20 10.47
N ALA A 340 36.23 36.15 10.68
CA ALA A 340 35.84 35.72 12.04
C ALA A 340 36.12 34.24 12.31
N TYR A 341 37.38 33.80 12.15
CA TYR A 341 37.89 32.61 12.80
C TYR A 341 38.92 33.04 13.84
N ALA A 342 38.48 33.35 15.05
CA ALA A 342 39.36 33.47 16.20
C ALA A 342 38.60 33.12 17.49
N SER A 343 39.03 32.02 18.08
CA SER A 343 39.04 31.67 19.51
C SER A 343 37.72 31.59 20.28
N VAL A 344 37.31 30.34 20.51
CA VAL A 344 36.49 29.95 21.66
C VAL A 344 37.43 29.48 22.77
N PRO A 345 37.36 30.02 23.99
CA PRO A 345 37.90 29.39 25.18
C PRO A 345 36.83 28.48 25.81
N PRO A 346 37.23 27.36 26.41
CA PRO A 346 36.29 26.44 27.07
C PRO A 346 36.11 26.85 28.55
N SER A 347 35.02 26.35 29.09
CA SER A 347 34.75 26.08 30.50
C SER A 347 34.05 27.15 31.33
N ALA A 348 33.09 26.71 32.00
CA ALA A 348 32.95 26.38 33.39
C ALA A 348 31.61 26.77 34.00
N SER A 349 31.02 25.78 34.62
CA SER A 349 30.33 25.75 35.90
C SER A 349 29.29 26.82 36.25
N SER A 350 28.11 26.31 36.51
CA SER A 350 27.13 26.67 37.53
C SER A 350 27.50 27.86 38.44
N SER A 351 26.72 28.93 38.35
CA SER A 351 26.36 29.72 39.51
C SER A 351 25.02 30.40 39.26
N THR A 352 24.07 30.06 40.10
CA THR A 352 22.81 30.74 40.33
C THR A 352 23.09 32.18 40.72
N GLN A 353 22.90 33.15 39.82
CA GLN A 353 22.74 34.55 40.17
C GLN A 353 21.35 35.01 39.77
N GLN A 354 20.50 35.18 40.79
CA GLN A 354 19.29 35.98 40.72
C GLN A 354 19.66 37.40 40.33
N SER A 355 19.24 37.81 39.13
CA SER A 355 19.26 39.21 38.73
C SER A 355 17.90 39.82 39.06
N PRO A 356 17.82 40.89 39.82
CA PRO A 356 16.55 41.58 40.07
C PRO A 356 16.22 42.47 38.86
N ASN A 357 14.94 42.39 38.42
CA ASN A 357 14.31 43.18 37.36
C ASN A 357 14.52 42.75 35.91
N GLY A 358 14.26 41.46 35.61
CA GLY A 358 13.89 41.04 34.26
C GLY A 358 12.37 40.85 34.17
N LEU A 359 11.72 41.48 33.20
CA LEU A 359 10.33 41.14 32.85
C LEU A 359 10.27 39.61 32.60
N GLN A 360 9.76 38.88 33.57
CA GLN A 360 9.54 37.41 33.41
C GLN A 360 8.53 37.21 32.28
N LEU A 361 8.98 36.61 31.18
CA LEU A 361 8.13 36.16 30.10
C LEU A 361 7.08 35.21 30.70
N LYS A 362 5.85 35.66 30.89
CA LYS A 362 4.74 34.82 31.32
C LYS A 362 4.20 34.05 30.12
N VAL A 363 4.77 32.86 29.86
CA VAL A 363 4.22 31.91 28.88
C VAL A 363 2.90 31.37 29.45
N PRO A 364 1.79 31.34 28.68
CA PRO A 364 0.53 30.77 29.15
C PRO A 364 0.71 29.32 29.53
N ALA A 365 0.32 28.93 30.76
CA ALA A 365 0.51 27.57 31.27
C ALA A 365 -0.16 26.48 30.41
N TYR A 366 -1.24 26.82 29.71
CA TYR A 366 -1.97 25.88 28.82
C TYR A 366 -1.37 25.75 27.43
N LEU A 367 -0.37 26.55 27.06
CA LEU A 367 0.25 26.54 25.71
C LEU A 367 0.83 25.15 25.39
N GLY A 368 1.52 24.52 26.37
CA GLY A 368 2.09 23.19 26.20
C GLY A 368 1.01 22.15 25.86
N ALA A 369 -0.07 22.11 26.65
CA ALA A 369 -1.16 21.16 26.44
C ALA A 369 -1.85 21.34 25.07
N ILE A 370 -2.14 22.58 24.66
CA ILE A 370 -2.69 22.88 23.33
C ILE A 370 -1.73 22.41 22.24
N SER A 371 -0.43 22.63 22.40
CA SER A 371 0.57 22.25 21.40
C SER A 371 0.67 20.76 21.20
N ILE A 372 0.58 20.00 22.29
CA ILE A 372 0.53 18.53 22.25
C ILE A 372 -0.71 18.07 21.49
N CYS A 373 -1.89 18.59 21.83
CA CYS A 373 -3.14 18.24 21.14
C CYS A 373 -3.08 18.56 19.63
N VAL A 374 -2.60 19.74 19.26
CA VAL A 374 -2.46 20.15 17.85
C VAL A 374 -1.43 19.29 17.11
N CYS A 375 -0.31 18.95 17.75
CA CYS A 375 0.72 18.09 17.16
C CYS A 375 0.15 16.69 16.83
N PHE A 376 -0.58 16.06 17.77
CA PHE A 376 -1.21 14.77 17.54
C PHE A 376 -2.35 14.84 16.52
N ALA A 377 -3.17 15.88 16.53
CA ALA A 377 -4.19 16.10 15.52
C ALA A 377 -3.57 16.26 14.13
N ALA A 378 -2.49 17.04 14.00
CA ALA A 378 -1.74 17.17 12.76
C ALA A 378 -1.16 15.84 12.28
N ALA A 379 -0.60 15.03 13.19
CA ALA A 379 -0.09 13.70 12.87
C ALA A 379 -1.19 12.75 12.38
N LEU A 380 -2.34 12.71 13.05
CA LEU A 380 -3.48 11.88 12.63
C LEU A 380 -4.01 12.26 11.25
N VAL A 381 -4.16 13.56 10.97
CA VAL A 381 -4.57 14.05 9.64
C VAL A 381 -3.53 13.70 8.58
N SER A 382 -2.24 13.90 8.90
CA SER A 382 -1.13 13.62 7.98
C SER A 382 -0.94 12.15 7.67
N LEU A 383 -1.34 11.24 8.55
CA LEU A 383 -1.36 9.80 8.31
C LEU A 383 -2.64 9.36 7.61
N GLY A 384 -3.78 9.89 8.01
CA GLY A 384 -5.08 9.45 7.51
C GLY A 384 -5.35 9.89 6.07
N LEU A 385 -5.00 11.11 5.70
CA LEU A 385 -5.28 11.65 4.38
C LEU A 385 -4.52 10.92 3.25
N PRO A 386 -3.21 10.64 3.36
CA PRO A 386 -2.49 9.85 2.35
C PRO A 386 -3.06 8.44 2.16
N LEU A 387 -3.48 7.77 3.24
CA LEU A 387 -4.11 6.45 3.15
C LEU A 387 -5.41 6.43 2.32
N LEU A 388 -6.11 7.56 2.27
CA LEU A 388 -7.33 7.72 1.46
C LEU A 388 -7.02 8.09 0.00
N ILE A 389 -5.95 8.86 -0.24
CA ILE A 389 -5.62 9.42 -1.56
C ILE A 389 -4.79 8.45 -2.39
N ILE A 390 -3.82 7.75 -1.78
CA ILE A 390 -2.91 6.86 -2.49
C ILE A 390 -3.68 5.63 -3.00
N PRO A 391 -3.62 5.32 -4.31
CA PRO A 391 -4.28 4.15 -4.84
C PRO A 391 -3.77 2.86 -4.18
N ARG A 392 -4.69 1.96 -3.84
CA ARG A 392 -4.37 0.74 -3.09
C ARG A 392 -3.43 -0.20 -3.82
N GLN A 393 -3.55 -0.26 -5.15
CA GLN A 393 -2.86 -1.23 -6.00
C GLN A 393 -1.57 -0.71 -6.63
N VAL A 394 -0.98 0.37 -6.11
CA VAL A 394 0.37 0.80 -6.53
C VAL A 394 1.44 -0.20 -6.06
N MET A 395 2.62 -0.13 -6.65
CA MET A 395 3.75 -0.95 -6.21
C MET A 395 4.09 -0.64 -4.74
N PRO A 396 4.52 -1.64 -3.94
CA PRO A 396 4.75 -1.46 -2.50
C PRO A 396 5.69 -0.29 -2.17
N TRP A 397 6.81 -0.15 -2.89
CA TRP A 397 7.75 0.95 -2.70
C TRP A 397 7.16 2.30 -3.11
N THR A 398 6.41 2.35 -4.22
CA THR A 398 5.71 3.58 -4.66
C THR A 398 4.73 4.05 -3.59
N GLY A 399 3.92 3.13 -3.05
CA GLY A 399 2.97 3.43 -1.98
C GLY A 399 3.66 3.93 -0.71
N LEU A 400 4.76 3.29 -0.32
CA LEU A 400 5.53 3.67 0.87
C LEU A 400 6.15 5.07 0.73
N PHE A 401 6.79 5.36 -0.41
CA PHE A 401 7.40 6.68 -0.65
C PHE A 401 6.35 7.79 -0.70
N LEU A 402 5.24 7.59 -1.41
CA LEU A 402 4.12 8.54 -1.43
C LEU A 402 3.56 8.76 -0.01
N MET A 403 3.40 7.69 0.76
CA MET A 403 2.92 7.78 2.14
C MET A 403 3.82 8.68 2.99
N TYR A 404 5.15 8.49 2.94
CA TYR A 404 6.09 9.32 3.68
C TYR A 404 6.13 10.77 3.18
N GLU A 405 6.19 10.96 1.85
CA GLU A 405 6.22 12.30 1.24
C GLU A 405 5.01 13.14 1.66
N TRP A 406 3.81 12.57 1.55
CA TRP A 406 2.58 13.26 1.94
C TRP A 406 2.48 13.45 3.44
N THR A 407 2.82 12.43 4.23
CA THR A 407 2.77 12.51 5.71
C THR A 407 3.68 13.62 6.21
N PHE A 408 4.93 13.67 5.77
CA PHE A 408 5.86 14.71 6.21
C PHE A 408 5.45 16.08 5.71
N THR A 409 5.08 16.22 4.44
CA THR A 409 4.64 17.50 3.89
C THR A 409 3.44 18.06 4.65
N LEU A 410 2.40 17.26 4.85
CA LEU A 410 1.20 17.69 5.57
C LEU A 410 1.50 17.99 7.04
N PHE A 411 2.27 17.14 7.72
CA PHE A 411 2.62 17.34 9.12
C PHE A 411 3.39 18.64 9.32
N PHE A 412 4.45 18.87 8.55
CA PHE A 412 5.24 20.09 8.69
C PHE A 412 4.48 21.34 8.26
N LEU A 413 3.59 21.25 7.27
CA LEU A 413 2.73 22.37 6.91
C LEU A 413 1.71 22.70 8.01
N LEU A 414 1.03 21.69 8.57
CA LEU A 414 0.01 21.89 9.60
C LEU A 414 0.64 22.36 10.92
N PHE A 415 1.61 21.61 11.41
CA PHE A 415 2.27 21.93 12.67
C PHE A 415 3.14 23.18 12.58
N GLY A 416 3.84 23.39 11.44
CA GLY A 416 4.58 24.63 11.17
C GLY A 416 3.68 25.86 11.11
N SER A 417 2.50 25.75 10.48
CA SER A 417 1.49 26.82 10.49
C SER A 417 1.01 27.14 11.91
N TYR A 418 0.79 26.13 12.73
CA TYR A 418 0.46 26.30 14.14
C TYR A 418 1.58 27.04 14.90
N LEU A 419 2.83 26.62 14.74
CA LEU A 419 3.97 27.29 15.38
C LEU A 419 4.08 28.78 14.94
N HIS A 420 3.77 29.07 13.67
CA HIS A 420 3.70 30.44 13.19
C HIS A 420 2.57 31.25 13.87
N LEU A 421 1.41 30.66 14.10
CA LEU A 421 0.32 31.31 14.86
C LEU A 421 0.76 31.59 16.31
N VAL A 422 1.45 30.67 16.94
CA VAL A 422 1.99 30.82 18.29
C VAL A 422 3.02 31.97 18.34
N TYR A 423 3.88 32.06 17.33
CA TYR A 423 4.81 33.18 17.17
C TYR A 423 4.07 34.53 17.04
N GLN A 424 3.03 34.62 16.19
CA GLN A 424 2.21 35.80 16.07
C GLN A 424 1.50 36.18 17.38
N TRP A 425 1.06 35.17 18.12
CA TRP A 425 0.46 35.37 19.44
C TRP A 425 1.49 35.98 20.43
N GLY A 426 2.73 35.49 20.45
CA GLY A 426 3.83 36.09 21.23
C GLY A 426 4.04 37.59 20.90
N ARG A 427 4.01 37.95 19.62
CA ARG A 427 4.09 39.34 19.15
C ARG A 427 2.93 40.22 19.66
N ILE A 428 1.69 39.70 19.64
CA ILE A 428 0.52 40.41 20.14
C ILE A 428 0.63 40.63 21.66
N ALA A 429 1.03 39.59 22.39
CA ALA A 429 1.22 39.68 23.84
C ALA A 429 2.27 40.75 24.24
N ALA A 430 3.36 40.84 23.48
CA ALA A 430 4.37 41.92 23.67
C ALA A 430 3.78 43.33 23.44
N ASN A 431 2.86 43.48 22.45
CA ASN A 431 2.17 44.73 22.19
C ASN A 431 1.32 45.20 23.37
N GLN A 432 0.55 44.28 23.94
CA GLN A 432 -0.33 44.58 25.07
C GLN A 432 0.47 44.94 26.31
N SER A 433 1.56 44.23 26.61
CA SER A 433 2.45 44.54 27.76
C SER A 433 3.08 45.92 27.65
N ALA A 434 3.47 46.36 26.44
CA ALA A 434 4.05 47.69 26.22
C ALA A 434 3.01 48.83 26.36
N GLN A 435 1.74 48.60 26.00
CA GLN A 435 0.66 49.58 26.21
C GLN A 435 0.35 49.80 27.70
N PHE A 436 0.45 48.75 28.52
CA PHE A 436 0.26 48.88 29.97
C PHE A 436 1.39 49.62 30.66
N LEU A 437 2.62 49.61 30.13
CA LEU A 437 3.77 50.31 30.66
C LEU A 437 3.91 51.79 30.19
N ALA A 438 3.10 52.20 29.23
CA ALA A 438 3.15 53.54 28.64
C ALA A 438 2.39 54.62 29.45
N HIS A 439 1.99 54.39 30.71
CA HIS A 439 1.62 55.48 31.62
C HIS A 439 2.89 56.22 32.10
N PRO A 440 2.93 57.55 32.01
CA PRO A 440 4.15 58.32 32.12
C PRO A 440 4.60 58.41 33.58
N VAL A 441 5.66 57.67 33.91
CA VAL A 441 6.56 58.05 35.01
C VAL A 441 7.91 58.34 34.36
N ALA A 442 8.20 59.61 34.25
CA ALA A 442 9.48 60.11 33.77
C ALA A 442 10.58 59.67 34.76
N LEU A 443 11.44 58.78 34.35
CA LEU A 443 12.72 58.49 34.98
C LEU A 443 13.77 58.46 33.87
N ASP A 444 14.68 59.41 33.92
CA ASP A 444 15.89 59.47 33.12
C ASP A 444 16.68 58.18 33.23
N TYR A 445 16.93 57.52 32.10
CA TYR A 445 17.73 56.30 32.03
C TYR A 445 18.79 56.44 30.93
N GLU A 446 20.05 56.49 31.35
CA GLU A 446 21.19 56.38 30.44
C GLU A 446 21.20 55.02 29.70
N PRO A 447 21.53 54.96 28.41
CA PRO A 447 21.56 53.72 27.63
C PRO A 447 22.83 52.91 27.94
N GLY A 448 22.74 51.98 28.88
CA GLY A 448 23.76 50.96 29.12
C GLY A 448 23.97 50.09 27.88
N LYS A 449 25.22 49.92 27.44
CA LYS A 449 25.65 49.04 26.34
C LYS A 449 25.31 47.59 26.64
N GLY A 450 24.10 47.17 26.25
CA GLY A 450 23.69 45.78 26.30
C GLY A 450 24.46 44.95 25.26
N HIS A 451 25.11 43.89 25.71
CA HIS A 451 25.79 42.90 24.87
C HIS A 451 24.80 42.32 23.85
N GLN A 452 25.04 42.61 22.58
CA GLN A 452 24.31 42.01 21.47
C GLN A 452 24.63 40.52 21.39
N ARG A 453 23.74 39.68 21.92
CA ARG A 453 23.79 38.24 21.66
C ARG A 453 23.45 38.02 20.19
N GLN A 454 24.45 37.62 19.41
CA GLN A 454 24.34 37.35 17.98
C GLN A 454 23.36 36.20 17.75
N GLN A 455 22.13 36.53 17.33
CA GLN A 455 21.10 35.54 17.05
C GLN A 455 21.46 34.79 15.77
N SER A 456 21.76 33.50 15.90
CA SER A 456 21.95 32.57 14.77
C SER A 456 20.67 32.52 13.92
N CYS A 457 20.81 32.76 12.60
CA CYS A 457 19.69 32.75 11.64
C CYS A 457 19.03 31.36 11.45
N CYS A 458 19.65 30.30 11.97
CA CYS A 458 19.13 28.95 11.90
C CYS A 458 18.74 28.49 13.31
N ASP A 459 17.45 28.09 13.47
CA ASP A 459 17.03 27.52 14.72
C ASP A 459 17.47 26.05 14.81
N ALA A 460 18.67 25.84 15.36
CA ALA A 460 19.20 24.47 15.54
C ALA A 460 18.22 23.56 16.31
N ALA A 461 17.43 24.12 17.25
CA ALA A 461 16.45 23.35 17.98
C ALA A 461 15.26 22.91 17.10
N ALA A 462 14.76 23.79 16.22
CA ALA A 462 13.70 23.43 15.29
C ALA A 462 14.14 22.31 14.34
N TRP A 463 15.36 22.40 13.82
CA TRP A 463 15.96 21.34 13.01
C TRP A 463 16.14 20.03 13.79
N TYR A 464 16.68 20.11 15.00
CA TYR A 464 16.87 18.93 15.86
C TYR A 464 15.56 18.19 16.11
N TYR A 465 14.52 18.90 16.54
CA TYR A 465 13.22 18.27 16.82
C TYR A 465 12.50 17.81 15.53
N GLY A 466 12.57 18.58 14.44
CA GLY A 466 11.99 18.20 13.16
C GLY A 466 12.63 16.95 12.58
N LEU A 467 13.96 16.89 12.54
CA LEU A 467 14.70 15.71 12.07
C LEU A 467 14.52 14.52 13.01
N GLY A 468 14.48 14.74 14.33
CA GLY A 468 14.23 13.69 15.31
C GLY A 468 12.84 13.05 15.13
N MET A 469 11.80 13.86 14.94
CA MET A 469 10.45 13.34 14.64
C MET A 469 10.41 12.57 13.31
N ALA A 470 11.05 13.09 12.25
CA ALA A 470 11.12 12.43 10.97
C ALA A 470 11.88 11.08 11.05
N PHE A 471 13.04 11.08 11.73
CA PHE A 471 13.81 9.86 11.95
C PHE A 471 13.01 8.79 12.71
N LEU A 472 12.38 9.15 13.82
CA LEU A 472 11.58 8.22 14.61
C LEU A 472 10.34 7.72 13.86
N ALA A 473 9.72 8.58 13.04
CA ALA A 473 8.58 8.19 12.20
C ALA A 473 8.97 7.17 11.11
N ILE A 474 10.20 7.20 10.62
CA ILE A 474 10.73 6.18 9.70
C ILE A 474 11.19 4.94 10.47
N ALA A 475 11.89 5.12 11.58
CA ALA A 475 12.46 4.03 12.35
C ALA A 475 11.39 3.13 12.99
N ALA A 476 10.31 3.71 13.55
CA ALA A 476 9.27 2.96 14.25
C ALA A 476 8.66 1.83 13.40
N PRO A 477 8.16 2.05 12.16
CA PRO A 477 7.65 0.98 11.31
C PRO A 477 8.76 0.09 10.73
N ALA A 478 10.02 0.54 10.68
CA ALA A 478 11.14 -0.23 10.18
C ALA A 478 11.72 -1.22 11.21
N LEU A 479 11.49 -1.03 12.51
CA LEU A 479 12.01 -1.88 13.59
C LEU A 479 11.81 -3.38 13.34
N PRO A 480 10.62 -3.87 12.95
CA PRO A 480 10.43 -5.30 12.71
C PRO A 480 11.33 -5.86 11.61
N GLY A 481 11.56 -5.07 10.55
CA GLY A 481 12.46 -5.43 9.46
C GLY A 481 13.92 -5.48 9.90
N ILE A 482 14.36 -4.50 10.68
CA ILE A 482 15.73 -4.42 11.22
C ILE A 482 16.03 -5.65 12.11
N PHE A 483 15.07 -6.09 12.93
CA PHE A 483 15.21 -7.25 13.79
C PHE A 483 14.85 -8.59 13.10
N GLY A 484 14.56 -8.61 11.80
CA GLY A 484 14.22 -9.82 11.06
C GLY A 484 12.95 -10.53 11.54
N VAL A 485 12.03 -9.79 12.19
CA VAL A 485 10.80 -10.35 12.75
C VAL A 485 9.80 -10.64 11.63
N THR A 486 9.31 -11.89 11.56
CA THR A 486 8.34 -12.34 10.54
C THR A 486 6.91 -12.48 11.06
N SER A 487 6.75 -12.78 12.35
CA SER A 487 5.43 -12.93 12.99
C SER A 487 4.66 -11.62 13.00
N LEU A 488 3.42 -11.63 12.49
CA LEU A 488 2.56 -10.44 12.42
C LEU A 488 2.37 -9.77 13.78
N PHE A 489 2.02 -10.53 14.81
CA PHE A 489 1.75 -9.96 16.14
C PHE A 489 2.98 -9.32 16.76
N LEU A 490 4.15 -9.94 16.59
CA LEU A 490 5.40 -9.38 17.09
C LEU A 490 5.82 -8.14 16.27
N ARG A 491 5.61 -8.14 14.95
CA ARG A 491 5.78 -6.95 14.10
C ARG A 491 4.94 -5.79 14.59
N LEU A 492 3.64 -6.00 14.78
CA LEU A 492 2.74 -4.97 15.29
C LEU A 492 3.15 -4.49 16.69
N GLY A 493 3.54 -5.40 17.59
CA GLY A 493 4.05 -5.06 18.91
C GLY A 493 5.27 -4.14 18.86
N LEU A 494 6.27 -4.46 18.03
CA LEU A 494 7.45 -3.61 17.84
C LEU A 494 7.10 -2.25 17.22
N MET A 495 6.18 -2.21 16.26
CA MET A 495 5.69 -0.94 15.69
C MET A 495 4.98 -0.09 16.73
N VAL A 496 4.21 -0.70 17.63
CA VAL A 496 3.55 0.02 18.76
C VAL A 496 4.61 0.58 19.71
N VAL A 497 5.63 -0.19 20.08
CA VAL A 497 6.74 0.30 20.92
C VAL A 497 7.44 1.48 20.28
N GLY A 498 7.80 1.36 18.98
CA GLY A 498 8.38 2.47 18.22
C GLY A 498 7.46 3.69 18.15
N GLY A 499 6.17 3.47 17.97
CA GLY A 499 5.14 4.51 17.99
C GLY A 499 5.01 5.23 19.34
N LEU A 500 5.13 4.51 20.46
CA LEU A 500 5.15 5.10 21.81
C LEU A 500 6.40 5.96 22.03
N ILE A 501 7.56 5.53 21.56
CA ILE A 501 8.79 6.33 21.60
C ILE A 501 8.63 7.61 20.78
N LEU A 502 8.12 7.51 19.56
CA LEU A 502 7.81 8.67 18.70
C LEU A 502 6.81 9.60 19.40
N ALA A 503 5.72 9.09 19.95
CA ALA A 503 4.70 9.88 20.65
C ALA A 503 5.28 10.64 21.84
N SER A 504 6.12 9.98 22.64
CA SER A 504 6.81 10.61 23.77
C SER A 504 7.74 11.74 23.31
N PHE A 505 8.50 11.52 22.25
CA PHE A 505 9.35 12.54 21.65
C PHE A 505 8.54 13.72 21.08
N MET A 506 7.43 13.42 20.37
CA MET A 506 6.53 14.45 19.83
C MET A 506 5.89 15.31 20.92
N THR A 507 5.50 14.71 22.04
CA THR A 507 4.96 15.43 23.21
C THR A 507 5.97 16.48 23.69
N TYR A 508 7.20 16.06 23.97
CA TYR A 508 8.26 16.96 24.43
C TYR A 508 8.63 18.01 23.38
N ALA A 509 8.81 17.59 22.13
CA ALA A 509 9.21 18.47 21.03
C ALA A 509 8.15 19.55 20.75
N SER A 510 6.86 19.19 20.75
CA SER A 510 5.77 20.12 20.44
C SER A 510 5.62 21.20 21.52
N GLU A 511 5.74 20.84 22.78
CA GLU A 511 5.72 21.78 23.90
C GLU A 511 6.91 22.74 23.83
N HIS A 512 8.12 22.20 23.69
CA HIS A 512 9.34 22.99 23.65
C HIS A 512 9.38 23.97 22.45
N LEU A 513 8.99 23.49 21.24
CA LEU A 513 8.95 24.33 20.04
C LEU A 513 7.91 25.45 20.16
N SER A 514 6.78 25.20 20.79
CA SER A 514 5.73 26.21 20.97
C SER A 514 6.14 27.30 21.96
N ILE A 515 6.69 26.91 23.12
CA ILE A 515 7.22 27.86 24.11
C ILE A 515 8.28 28.73 23.46
N ARG A 516 9.18 28.13 22.68
CA ARG A 516 10.24 28.84 21.97
C ARG A 516 9.71 29.76 20.87
N SER A 517 8.71 29.34 20.09
CA SER A 517 8.05 30.17 19.09
C SER A 517 7.36 31.38 19.70
N PHE A 518 6.66 31.18 20.81
CA PHE A 518 6.03 32.27 21.58
C PHE A 518 7.07 33.27 22.09
N GLY A 519 8.14 32.77 22.74
CA GLY A 519 9.23 33.60 23.27
C GLY A 519 9.91 34.46 22.19
N ARG A 520 10.18 33.87 21.02
CA ARG A 520 10.73 34.61 19.88
C ARG A 520 9.81 35.72 19.39
N GLY A 521 8.50 35.40 19.24
CA GLY A 521 7.52 36.40 18.85
C GLY A 521 7.48 37.58 19.83
N TYR A 522 7.64 37.30 21.12
CA TYR A 522 7.67 38.29 22.18
C TYR A 522 8.97 39.16 22.17
N GLU A 523 10.15 38.56 21.94
CA GLU A 523 11.46 39.22 21.96
C GLU A 523 11.72 40.08 20.71
N GLU A 524 11.32 39.62 19.50
CA GLU A 524 11.63 40.31 18.23
C GLU A 524 11.02 41.69 18.10
N ARG A 525 9.99 42.01 18.88
CA ARG A 525 9.44 43.37 18.88
C ARG A 525 10.32 44.40 19.59
N ASN A 526 11.04 43.97 20.61
CA ASN A 526 11.87 44.87 21.40
C ASN A 526 13.18 45.22 20.70
N THR A 527 13.47 44.59 19.55
CA THR A 527 14.62 44.89 18.70
C THR A 527 14.18 45.12 17.27
N PRO A 528 14.15 46.38 16.75
CA PRO A 528 13.84 46.64 15.35
C PRO A 528 14.97 46.14 14.46
N ARG A 529 14.99 44.86 14.09
CA ARG A 529 15.99 44.33 13.13
C ARG A 529 15.53 43.17 12.29
N SER A 530 15.82 43.35 11.00
CA SER A 530 16.13 42.36 9.97
C SER A 530 15.34 41.05 10.01
N ARG A 531 14.22 41.05 9.28
CA ARG A 531 13.48 39.85 8.92
C ARG A 531 14.37 38.84 8.19
N SER A 532 14.89 37.87 8.89
CA SER A 532 15.39 36.65 8.25
C SER A 532 14.26 35.64 8.20
N ILE A 533 13.88 35.26 6.98
CA ILE A 533 12.84 34.24 6.74
C ILE A 533 13.45 32.91 7.06
N CYS A 534 13.00 32.28 8.14
CA CYS A 534 13.21 30.87 8.39
C CYS A 534 11.90 30.13 8.04
N PHE A 535 11.96 29.14 7.15
CA PHE A 535 10.79 28.39 6.66
C PHE A 535 10.08 27.60 7.77
N LEU A 536 10.74 27.41 8.92
CA LEU A 536 10.22 26.71 10.11
C LEU A 536 9.96 27.64 11.31
N CYS A 537 9.90 28.94 11.08
CA CYS A 537 9.56 29.94 12.12
C CYS A 537 8.33 30.75 11.72
#